data_d4a4cb9ca36e6bc7040360a2f4d8b00c
#
_entry.id   d4a4cb9ca36e6bc7040360a2f4d8b00c
#
_cell.length_a   1.000
_cell.length_b   1.000
_cell.length_c   1.000
_cell.angle_alpha   90.00
_cell.angle_beta   90.00
_cell.angle_gamma   90.00
#
_symmetry.space_group_name_H-M   'P 1'
#
loop_
_entity.id
_entity.type
_entity.pdbx_description
1 polymer ?
#
loop_
_entity_poly.entity_id
_entity_poly.type
_entity_poly.pdbx_seq_one_letter_code
_entity_poly.pdbx_strand_id
1 'polypeptide(L)'
;MSGMTFPTYQLILQLCANFVQTASKCTLRPRPAVVCWCSALPPEKLNPRSTIILLQHPAEEKRCLRTAPMLQLGLAADKCLIFKGKRFPQPKHKDLENLLKQPNTLLLYPSKTAIDIRDMENDTDSYNLVLIDGTWPQAKAIYASCSILHNIKQVKLMKSNTSSYIIRTQPTEGCLSTLETAAEALSQLEKDAKYTELLLKPLHTLCKYQLENGAVTHQSKEFLLKTRTYPKLIGKRLSKLLRSTQEEIVEQK
;
A
#
# COMPACT_ATOMS: atom_id res chain seq x y z
N MET A 1 9.57 -13.62 -38.47
CA MET A 1 9.08 -12.51 -37.58
C MET A 1 8.36 -13.15 -36.41
N SER A 2 9.08 -13.48 -35.36
CA SER A 2 8.57 -14.26 -34.23
C SER A 2 8.17 -13.29 -33.11
N GLY A 3 6.89 -13.30 -32.74
CA GLY A 3 6.34 -12.52 -31.63
C GLY A 3 6.80 -13.11 -30.30
N MET A 4 7.55 -12.31 -29.55
CA MET A 4 7.82 -12.59 -28.15
C MET A 4 6.56 -12.27 -27.32
N THR A 5 5.84 -13.30 -26.93
CA THR A 5 4.77 -13.23 -25.93
C THR A 5 5.39 -13.17 -24.53
N PHE A 6 4.95 -12.20 -23.71
CA PHE A 6 5.44 -11.99 -22.36
C PHE A 6 5.04 -13.13 -21.41
N PRO A 7 5.98 -13.92 -20.84
CA PRO A 7 5.65 -15.08 -20.01
C PRO A 7 5.49 -14.76 -18.51
N THR A 8 5.71 -13.52 -18.06
CA THR A 8 5.93 -13.25 -16.64
C THR A 8 4.68 -13.35 -15.75
N TYR A 9 3.50 -13.00 -16.23
CA TYR A 9 2.29 -13.06 -15.39
C TYR A 9 1.70 -14.48 -15.31
N GLN A 10 1.76 -15.20 -16.42
CA GLN A 10 1.29 -16.59 -16.51
C GLN A 10 2.24 -17.55 -15.79
N LEU A 11 3.56 -17.30 -15.83
CA LEU A 11 4.55 -18.09 -15.09
C LEU A 11 4.38 -17.97 -13.58
N ILE A 12 4.08 -16.77 -13.07
CA ILE A 12 3.82 -16.55 -11.64
C ILE A 12 2.54 -17.27 -11.20
N LEU A 13 1.49 -17.27 -12.01
CA LEU A 13 0.26 -18.02 -11.74
C LEU A 13 0.49 -19.52 -11.87
N GLN A 14 1.31 -19.97 -12.80
CA GLN A 14 1.62 -21.38 -13.02
C GLN A 14 2.59 -21.94 -11.97
N LEU A 15 3.57 -21.16 -11.52
CA LEU A 15 4.40 -21.51 -10.35
C LEU A 15 3.57 -21.56 -9.07
N CYS A 16 2.63 -20.63 -8.86
CA CYS A 16 1.68 -20.73 -7.77
C CYS A 16 0.76 -21.96 -7.88
N ALA A 17 0.37 -22.37 -9.08
CA ALA A 17 -0.53 -23.51 -9.31
C ALA A 17 0.19 -24.85 -9.23
N ASN A 18 1.38 -25.00 -9.80
CA ASN A 18 2.14 -26.25 -9.85
C ASN A 18 2.83 -26.59 -8.52
N PHE A 19 3.13 -25.61 -7.65
CA PHE A 19 3.70 -25.83 -6.32
C PHE A 19 2.66 -26.25 -5.28
N VAL A 20 1.37 -26.21 -5.60
CA VAL A 20 0.27 -26.47 -4.66
C VAL A 20 0.09 -27.96 -4.30
N GLN A 21 0.66 -28.88 -5.07
CA GLN A 21 0.31 -30.31 -4.89
C GLN A 21 1.15 -31.09 -3.86
N THR A 22 2.32 -30.60 -3.42
CA THR A 22 3.19 -31.39 -2.50
C THR A 22 3.86 -30.61 -1.36
N ALA A 23 3.73 -29.27 -1.29
CA ALA A 23 4.37 -28.50 -0.24
C ALA A 23 3.45 -28.28 0.96
N SER A 24 4.00 -28.39 2.18
CA SER A 24 3.32 -28.01 3.41
C SER A 24 2.78 -26.59 3.31
N LYS A 25 1.52 -26.39 3.68
CA LYS A 25 0.87 -25.06 3.64
C LYS A 25 1.19 -24.30 4.91
N CYS A 26 1.35 -22.99 4.77
CA CYS A 26 1.46 -22.11 5.93
C CYS A 26 0.17 -22.18 6.76
N THR A 27 0.30 -22.34 8.08
CA THR A 27 -0.83 -22.44 9.03
C THR A 27 -1.65 -21.16 9.12
N LEU A 28 -1.03 -20.00 8.88
CA LEU A 28 -1.68 -18.69 8.96
C LEU A 28 -2.32 -18.25 7.63
N ARG A 29 -1.90 -18.83 6.50
CA ARG A 29 -2.39 -18.43 5.17
C ARG A 29 -2.27 -19.58 4.15
N PRO A 30 -3.18 -19.66 3.16
CA PRO A 30 -3.14 -20.68 2.12
C PRO A 30 -2.01 -20.38 1.09
N ARG A 31 -0.75 -20.51 1.54
CA ARG A 31 0.46 -20.34 0.72
C ARG A 31 1.41 -21.49 0.95
N PRO A 32 2.25 -21.87 -0.05
CA PRO A 32 3.35 -22.77 0.15
C PRO A 32 4.28 -22.25 1.26
N ALA A 33 4.72 -23.14 2.17
CA ALA A 33 5.57 -22.76 3.29
C ALA A 33 6.91 -22.17 2.84
N VAL A 34 7.46 -22.66 1.73
CA VAL A 34 8.76 -22.22 1.16
C VAL A 34 8.80 -20.75 0.71
N VAL A 35 7.65 -20.14 0.39
CA VAL A 35 7.52 -18.73 0.01
C VAL A 35 6.73 -17.93 1.04
N CYS A 36 6.60 -18.47 2.24
CA CYS A 36 5.83 -17.85 3.31
C CYS A 36 6.66 -16.83 4.08
N TRP A 37 6.21 -15.58 4.06
CA TRP A 37 6.84 -14.49 4.80
C TRP A 37 6.41 -14.40 6.28
N CYS A 38 5.58 -15.33 6.78
CA CYS A 38 5.09 -15.28 8.17
C CYS A 38 6.21 -15.38 9.21
N SER A 39 7.32 -16.06 8.88
CA SER A 39 8.51 -16.13 9.74
C SER A 39 9.21 -14.78 9.95
N ALA A 40 8.95 -13.82 9.08
CA ALA A 40 9.49 -12.47 9.18
C ALA A 40 8.54 -11.48 9.87
N LEU A 41 7.37 -11.93 10.33
CA LEU A 41 6.50 -11.11 11.17
C LEU A 41 7.21 -10.75 12.48
N PRO A 42 6.86 -9.62 13.12
CA PRO A 42 7.32 -9.33 14.47
C PRO A 42 7.05 -10.53 15.40
N PRO A 43 8.00 -10.90 16.26
CA PRO A 43 7.82 -12.04 17.20
C PRO A 43 6.64 -11.82 18.14
N GLU A 44 6.41 -10.58 18.54
CA GLU A 44 5.21 -10.12 19.22
C GLU A 44 4.49 -9.10 18.37
N LYS A 45 3.16 -9.14 18.36
CA LYS A 45 2.36 -8.17 17.63
C LYS A 45 2.61 -6.77 18.16
N LEU A 46 2.89 -5.85 17.26
CA LEU A 46 3.10 -4.46 17.65
C LEU A 46 1.78 -3.81 18.09
N ASN A 47 1.84 -3.08 19.19
CA ASN A 47 0.68 -2.41 19.78
C ASN A 47 0.90 -0.89 19.83
N PRO A 48 0.71 -0.16 18.70
CA PRO A 48 0.77 1.29 18.70
C PRO A 48 -0.39 1.89 19.51
N ARG A 49 -0.25 3.15 19.97
CA ARG A 49 -1.38 3.90 20.54
C ARG A 49 -2.43 4.17 19.47
N SER A 50 -1.99 4.51 18.28
CA SER A 50 -2.83 4.82 17.11
C SER A 50 -3.38 3.56 16.43
N THR A 51 -4.52 3.69 15.75
CA THR A 51 -5.21 2.60 15.04
C THR A 51 -5.20 2.85 13.55
N ILE A 52 -4.84 1.84 12.76
CA ILE A 52 -4.92 1.88 11.29
C ILE A 52 -6.30 1.43 10.83
N ILE A 53 -6.97 2.24 10.03
CA ILE A 53 -8.26 1.94 9.41
C ILE A 53 -8.04 1.83 7.90
N LEU A 54 -8.14 0.62 7.34
CA LEU A 54 -8.02 0.38 5.91
C LEU A 54 -9.39 0.36 5.25
N LEU A 55 -9.65 1.31 4.36
CA LEU A 55 -10.79 1.30 3.45
C LEU A 55 -10.38 0.57 2.17
N GLN A 56 -10.57 -0.75 2.17
CA GLN A 56 -10.06 -1.64 1.12
C GLN A 56 -11.03 -1.78 -0.05
N HIS A 57 -10.57 -1.51 -1.27
CA HIS A 57 -11.33 -1.82 -2.48
C HIS A 57 -11.46 -3.35 -2.65
N PRO A 58 -12.65 -3.90 -3.02
CA PRO A 58 -12.87 -5.35 -3.10
C PRO A 58 -11.92 -6.08 -4.05
N ALA A 59 -11.44 -5.42 -5.09
CA ALA A 59 -10.48 -6.02 -6.04
C ALA A 59 -9.12 -6.35 -5.41
N GLU A 60 -8.74 -5.68 -4.30
CA GLU A 60 -7.48 -5.96 -3.61
C GLU A 60 -7.49 -7.35 -2.94
N GLU A 61 -8.66 -7.85 -2.57
CA GLU A 61 -8.79 -9.20 -1.98
C GLU A 61 -8.35 -10.32 -2.92
N LYS A 62 -8.50 -10.11 -4.23
CA LYS A 62 -8.13 -11.09 -5.27
C LYS A 62 -6.66 -11.04 -5.67
N ARG A 63 -5.87 -10.08 -5.15
CA ARG A 63 -4.46 -9.93 -5.49
C ARG A 63 -3.59 -10.90 -4.71
N CYS A 64 -2.65 -11.55 -5.39
CA CYS A 64 -1.72 -12.51 -4.78
C CYS A 64 -0.72 -11.83 -3.84
N LEU A 65 -0.16 -10.70 -4.27
CA LEU A 65 0.93 -9.99 -3.59
C LEU A 65 0.43 -8.74 -2.84
N ARG A 66 -0.62 -8.90 -2.04
CA ARG A 66 -1.20 -7.82 -1.24
C ARG A 66 -0.47 -7.62 0.07
N THR A 67 -0.34 -6.37 0.49
CA THR A 67 0.41 -5.98 1.69
C THR A 67 -0.46 -5.76 2.94
N ALA A 68 -1.76 -5.48 2.79
CA ALA A 68 -2.68 -5.30 3.92
C ALA A 68 -2.68 -6.48 4.93
N PRO A 69 -2.56 -7.76 4.53
CA PRO A 69 -2.41 -8.86 5.47
C PRO A 69 -1.15 -8.83 6.33
N MET A 70 -0.08 -8.17 5.87
CA MET A 70 1.14 -8.02 6.67
C MET A 70 0.90 -7.07 7.84
N LEU A 71 0.16 -5.98 7.61
CA LEU A 71 -0.27 -5.07 8.67
C LEU A 71 -1.15 -5.80 9.70
N GLN A 72 -2.18 -6.51 9.22
CA GLN A 72 -3.14 -7.20 10.10
C GLN A 72 -2.48 -8.27 10.98
N LEU A 73 -1.44 -8.94 10.47
CA LEU A 73 -0.72 -9.97 11.22
C LEU A 73 0.38 -9.38 12.10
N GLY A 74 0.98 -8.26 11.70
CA GLY A 74 2.06 -7.60 12.45
C GLY A 74 1.58 -6.70 13.59
N LEU A 75 0.33 -6.24 13.53
CA LEU A 75 -0.27 -5.38 14.55
C LEU A 75 -1.21 -6.17 15.46
N ALA A 76 -1.47 -5.67 16.67
CA ALA A 76 -2.48 -6.19 17.58
C ALA A 76 -3.87 -6.18 16.91
N ALA A 77 -4.79 -7.00 17.39
CA ALA A 77 -6.06 -7.28 16.69
C ALA A 77 -6.94 -6.05 16.49
N ASP A 78 -6.93 -5.12 17.45
CA ASP A 78 -7.67 -3.86 17.47
C ASP A 78 -6.93 -2.70 16.79
N LYS A 79 -5.67 -2.89 16.38
CA LYS A 79 -4.81 -1.84 15.81
C LYS A 79 -4.77 -1.80 14.28
N CYS A 80 -5.43 -2.74 13.61
CA CYS A 80 -5.59 -2.74 12.15
C CYS A 80 -6.98 -3.23 11.76
N LEU A 81 -7.88 -2.29 11.48
CA LEU A 81 -9.25 -2.53 11.11
C LEU A 81 -9.41 -2.45 9.58
N ILE A 82 -9.97 -3.48 8.95
CA ILE A 82 -10.14 -3.53 7.49
C ILE A 82 -11.62 -3.54 7.13
N PHE A 83 -12.07 -2.49 6.45
CA PHE A 83 -13.42 -2.37 5.92
C PHE A 83 -13.39 -2.51 4.40
N LYS A 84 -14.20 -3.43 3.85
CA LYS A 84 -14.21 -3.73 2.41
C LYS A 84 -15.42 -3.09 1.72
N GLY A 85 -15.15 -2.29 0.68
CA GLY A 85 -16.22 -1.63 -0.07
C GLY A 85 -15.70 -0.72 -1.18
N LYS A 86 -16.64 -0.20 -1.99
CA LYS A 86 -16.38 0.85 -2.98
C LYS A 86 -16.87 2.22 -2.51
N ARG A 87 -17.72 2.24 -1.48
CA ARG A 87 -18.26 3.43 -0.80
C ARG A 87 -18.26 3.17 0.68
N PHE A 88 -18.08 4.20 1.49
CA PHE A 88 -18.00 4.13 2.95
C PHE A 88 -18.70 5.33 3.58
N PRO A 89 -19.33 5.17 4.77
CA PRO A 89 -19.59 3.90 5.42
C PRO A 89 -20.72 3.13 4.71
N GLN A 90 -20.88 1.84 5.02
CA GLN A 90 -22.02 1.01 4.60
C GLN A 90 -22.70 0.44 5.86
N PRO A 91 -23.98 0.07 5.82
CA PRO A 91 -24.69 -0.47 6.99
C PRO A 91 -24.02 -1.69 7.64
N LYS A 92 -23.30 -2.49 6.85
CA LYS A 92 -22.54 -3.65 7.34
C LYS A 92 -21.25 -3.27 8.09
N HIS A 93 -20.80 -2.04 7.95
CA HIS A 93 -19.58 -1.55 8.59
C HIS A 93 -19.94 -0.90 9.93
N LYS A 94 -20.33 -1.75 10.91
CA LYS A 94 -20.59 -1.31 12.27
C LYS A 94 -19.40 -0.48 12.77
N ASP A 95 -19.67 0.56 13.52
CA ASP A 95 -18.71 1.46 14.16
C ASP A 95 -17.81 2.30 13.23
N LEU A 96 -17.72 1.99 11.92
CA LEU A 96 -16.88 2.75 11.00
C LEU A 96 -17.28 4.23 10.94
N GLU A 97 -18.60 4.51 10.88
CA GLU A 97 -19.08 5.90 10.82
C GLU A 97 -18.69 6.68 12.07
N ASN A 98 -18.80 6.06 13.24
CA ASN A 98 -18.39 6.67 14.51
C ASN A 98 -16.91 6.92 14.54
N LEU A 99 -16.07 5.96 14.09
CA LEU A 99 -14.63 6.13 13.99
C LEU A 99 -14.25 7.28 13.05
N LEU A 100 -14.89 7.38 11.89
CA LEU A 100 -14.62 8.44 10.91
C LEU A 100 -15.03 9.84 11.40
N LYS A 101 -15.94 9.94 12.36
CA LYS A 101 -16.41 11.21 12.95
C LYS A 101 -15.58 11.65 14.17
N GLN A 102 -14.67 10.82 14.66
CA GLN A 102 -13.86 11.19 15.83
C GLN A 102 -12.89 12.32 15.49
N PRO A 103 -12.65 13.25 16.42
CA PRO A 103 -11.79 14.42 16.19
C PRO A 103 -10.31 14.05 15.97
N ASN A 104 -9.86 12.90 16.50
CA ASN A 104 -8.53 12.35 16.32
C ASN A 104 -8.40 11.46 15.06
N THR A 105 -9.38 11.48 14.15
CA THR A 105 -9.29 10.75 12.90
C THR A 105 -8.58 11.57 11.83
N LEU A 106 -7.62 10.94 11.16
CA LEU A 106 -6.82 11.49 10.09
C LEU A 106 -7.01 10.69 8.81
N LEU A 107 -7.09 11.33 7.66
CA LEU A 107 -7.07 10.68 6.37
C LEU A 107 -5.72 10.87 5.69
N LEU A 108 -4.98 9.79 5.50
CA LEU A 108 -3.74 9.84 4.73
C LEU A 108 -4.06 9.84 3.23
N TYR A 109 -4.12 11.03 2.66
CA TYR A 109 -4.47 11.25 1.26
C TYR A 109 -3.79 12.52 0.71
N PRO A 110 -3.06 12.45 -0.42
CA PRO A 110 -2.31 13.58 -0.95
C PRO A 110 -3.25 14.58 -1.66
N SER A 111 -3.96 15.36 -0.88
CA SER A 111 -4.77 16.48 -1.38
C SER A 111 -3.98 17.81 -1.34
N LYS A 112 -4.52 18.84 -1.95
CA LYS A 112 -3.92 20.18 -1.90
C LYS A 112 -3.89 20.78 -0.48
N THR A 113 -4.83 20.37 0.37
CA THR A 113 -4.96 20.85 1.75
C THR A 113 -4.29 19.93 2.77
N ALA A 114 -3.69 18.82 2.33
CA ALA A 114 -3.04 17.86 3.22
C ALA A 114 -1.76 18.45 3.80
N ILE A 115 -1.65 18.45 5.12
CA ILE A 115 -0.45 18.85 5.86
C ILE A 115 0.51 17.66 5.98
N ASP A 116 1.80 17.91 6.14
CA ASP A 116 2.75 16.85 6.45
C ASP A 116 2.45 16.28 7.84
N ILE A 117 2.49 14.96 7.96
CA ILE A 117 2.22 14.29 9.25
C ILE A 117 3.23 14.70 10.34
N ARG A 118 4.45 15.11 9.93
CA ARG A 118 5.51 15.60 10.83
C ARG A 118 5.24 16.99 11.37
N ASP A 119 4.48 17.80 10.61
CA ASP A 119 4.13 19.18 10.98
C ASP A 119 2.85 19.24 11.81
N MET A 120 2.31 18.06 12.17
CA MET A 120 1.14 18.00 13.04
C MET A 120 1.50 18.38 14.47
N GLU A 121 0.75 19.31 15.04
CA GLU A 121 0.70 19.49 16.47
C GLU A 121 0.15 18.21 17.11
N ASN A 122 0.86 17.66 18.10
CA ASN A 122 0.43 16.45 18.79
C ASN A 122 -0.66 16.78 19.81
N ASP A 123 -1.85 17.04 19.33
CA ASP A 123 -3.00 17.44 20.18
C ASP A 123 -3.62 16.24 20.93
N THR A 124 -3.25 15.01 20.54
CA THR A 124 -3.80 13.78 21.12
C THR A 124 -2.73 12.70 21.26
N ASP A 125 -2.92 11.80 22.25
CA ASP A 125 -2.02 10.66 22.47
C ASP A 125 -2.16 9.55 21.43
N SER A 126 -3.27 9.52 20.67
CA SER A 126 -3.56 8.46 19.70
C SER A 126 -4.42 8.97 18.56
N TYR A 127 -4.21 8.40 17.37
CA TYR A 127 -4.95 8.74 16.16
C TYR A 127 -5.62 7.53 15.53
N ASN A 128 -6.75 7.75 14.86
CA ASN A 128 -7.34 6.84 13.90
C ASN A 128 -6.83 7.22 12.51
N LEU A 129 -5.87 6.49 11.98
CA LEU A 129 -5.28 6.78 10.68
C LEU A 129 -6.00 5.99 9.59
N VAL A 130 -6.76 6.69 8.77
CA VAL A 130 -7.50 6.13 7.63
C VAL A 130 -6.62 6.10 6.39
N LEU A 131 -6.48 4.91 5.77
CA LEU A 131 -5.84 4.71 4.48
C LEU A 131 -6.82 4.08 3.49
N ILE A 132 -6.76 4.51 2.24
CA ILE A 132 -7.55 3.91 1.15
C ILE A 132 -6.67 2.89 0.43
N ASP A 133 -6.99 1.60 0.59
CA ASP A 133 -6.24 0.48 0.01
C ASP A 133 -6.83 0.08 -1.35
N GLY A 134 -6.09 0.37 -2.41
CA GLY A 134 -6.46 0.14 -3.80
C GLY A 134 -5.47 0.76 -4.77
N THR A 135 -5.73 0.59 -6.07
CA THR A 135 -5.02 1.36 -7.09
C THR A 135 -5.40 2.85 -7.00
N TRP A 136 -4.54 3.75 -7.48
CA TRP A 136 -4.87 5.17 -7.52
C TRP A 136 -6.24 5.52 -8.11
N PRO A 137 -6.68 4.91 -9.25
CA PRO A 137 -8.03 5.12 -9.76
C PRO A 137 -9.11 4.67 -8.78
N GLN A 138 -8.91 3.53 -8.09
CA GLN A 138 -9.85 3.02 -7.10
C GLN A 138 -9.89 3.92 -5.86
N ALA A 139 -8.72 4.35 -5.36
CA ALA A 139 -8.64 5.28 -4.23
C ALA A 139 -9.32 6.61 -4.53
N LYS A 140 -9.08 7.20 -5.72
CA LYS A 140 -9.77 8.42 -6.17
C LYS A 140 -11.29 8.23 -6.26
N ALA A 141 -11.76 7.09 -6.77
CA ALA A 141 -13.18 6.80 -6.87
C ALA A 141 -13.84 6.65 -5.48
N ILE A 142 -13.17 5.97 -4.53
CA ILE A 142 -13.63 5.86 -3.14
C ILE A 142 -13.68 7.24 -2.51
N TYR A 143 -12.60 8.01 -2.57
CA TYR A 143 -12.54 9.36 -2.00
C TYR A 143 -13.66 10.24 -2.55
N ALA A 144 -13.81 10.32 -3.87
CA ALA A 144 -14.84 11.14 -4.52
C ALA A 144 -16.29 10.73 -4.18
N SER A 145 -16.52 9.43 -3.92
CA SER A 145 -17.87 8.91 -3.63
C SER A 145 -18.24 8.89 -2.14
N CYS A 146 -17.34 9.30 -1.25
CA CYS A 146 -17.52 9.23 0.20
C CYS A 146 -17.36 10.61 0.82
N SER A 147 -18.44 11.37 0.90
CA SER A 147 -18.44 12.76 1.41
C SER A 147 -17.86 12.91 2.82
N ILE A 148 -18.07 11.91 3.68
CA ILE A 148 -17.52 11.91 5.04
C ILE A 148 -15.99 12.03 5.06
N LEU A 149 -15.28 11.49 4.04
CA LEU A 149 -13.82 11.56 3.95
C LEU A 149 -13.31 12.97 3.65
N HIS A 150 -14.15 13.82 3.06
CA HIS A 150 -13.76 15.21 2.74
C HIS A 150 -13.69 16.09 4.00
N ASN A 151 -14.40 15.71 5.07
CA ASN A 151 -14.46 16.45 6.32
C ASN A 151 -13.39 16.01 7.33
N ILE A 152 -12.64 14.94 7.03
CA ILE A 152 -11.57 14.45 7.89
C ILE A 152 -10.29 15.27 7.62
N LYS A 153 -9.54 15.62 8.67
CA LYS A 153 -8.24 16.27 8.56
C LYS A 153 -7.31 15.41 7.68
N GLN A 154 -6.84 15.99 6.57
CA GLN A 154 -6.04 15.27 5.60
C GLN A 154 -4.56 15.46 5.88
N VAL A 155 -3.82 14.36 5.85
CA VAL A 155 -2.37 14.33 6.04
C VAL A 155 -1.68 13.63 4.90
N LYS A 156 -0.41 13.94 4.69
CA LYS A 156 0.46 13.33 3.70
C LYS A 156 1.81 12.98 4.32
N LEU A 157 2.50 12.03 3.69
CA LEU A 157 3.90 11.75 3.95
C LEU A 157 4.73 12.52 2.93
N MET A 158 5.72 13.28 3.36
CA MET A 158 6.72 13.83 2.43
C MET A 158 7.53 12.69 1.84
N LYS A 159 7.89 12.81 0.57
CA LYS A 159 8.72 11.82 -0.14
C LYS A 159 10.09 11.78 0.53
N SER A 160 10.34 10.77 1.34
CA SER A 160 11.64 10.57 1.97
C SER A 160 12.40 9.35 1.40
N ASN A 161 11.70 8.30 0.99
CA ASN A 161 12.34 7.04 0.64
C ASN A 161 11.79 6.42 -0.64
N THR A 162 12.66 5.71 -1.35
CA THR A 162 12.27 4.81 -2.45
C THR A 162 11.56 3.60 -1.86
N SER A 163 10.48 3.15 -2.50
CA SER A 163 9.74 1.97 -2.04
C SER A 163 10.60 0.72 -2.05
N SER A 164 10.54 -0.05 -0.97
CA SER A 164 11.16 -1.37 -0.84
C SER A 164 10.43 -2.47 -1.65
N TYR A 165 9.26 -2.18 -2.22
CA TYR A 165 8.48 -3.13 -3.00
C TYR A 165 8.99 -3.25 -4.45
N ILE A 166 10.26 -3.64 -4.59
CA ILE A 166 11.04 -3.62 -5.83
C ILE A 166 10.52 -4.54 -6.95
N ILE A 167 9.70 -5.53 -6.63
CA ILE A 167 9.09 -6.45 -7.61
C ILE A 167 7.74 -5.94 -8.16
N ARG A 168 7.34 -4.71 -7.79
CA ARG A 168 6.10 -4.08 -8.24
C ARG A 168 6.39 -2.84 -9.06
N THR A 169 5.89 -2.80 -10.31
CA THR A 169 5.93 -1.58 -11.12
C THR A 169 5.04 -0.51 -10.49
N GLN A 170 5.63 0.57 -10.07
CA GLN A 170 4.94 1.71 -9.48
C GLN A 170 4.61 2.78 -10.53
N PRO A 171 3.59 3.62 -10.33
CA PRO A 171 3.27 4.68 -11.30
C PRO A 171 4.35 5.76 -11.35
N THR A 172 4.82 6.22 -10.19
CA THR A 172 5.88 7.24 -10.04
C THR A 172 6.92 6.79 -9.05
N GLU A 173 8.10 7.39 -9.06
CA GLU A 173 9.10 7.18 -8.02
C GLU A 173 8.58 7.64 -6.66
N GLY A 174 8.85 6.85 -5.61
CA GLY A 174 8.39 7.15 -4.25
C GLY A 174 6.92 6.79 -3.95
N CYS A 175 6.22 6.08 -4.85
CA CYS A 175 4.90 5.52 -4.52
C CYS A 175 5.05 4.32 -3.58
N LEU A 176 4.72 4.52 -2.32
CA LEU A 176 4.73 3.47 -1.30
C LEU A 176 3.56 2.50 -1.44
N SER A 177 3.74 1.26 -1.00
CA SER A 177 2.64 0.32 -0.80
C SER A 177 1.83 0.70 0.44
N THR A 178 0.63 0.14 0.60
CA THR A 178 -0.23 0.36 1.78
C THR A 178 0.50 0.00 3.08
N LEU A 179 1.31 -1.06 3.08
CA LEU A 179 2.12 -1.45 4.23
C LEU A 179 3.19 -0.41 4.55
N GLU A 180 3.96 0.01 3.54
CA GLU A 180 5.02 1.01 3.72
C GLU A 180 4.45 2.34 4.21
N THR A 181 3.35 2.76 3.58
CA THR A 181 2.64 3.98 3.97
C THR A 181 2.16 3.93 5.42
N ALA A 182 1.57 2.81 5.85
CA ALA A 182 1.11 2.65 7.22
C ALA A 182 2.27 2.56 8.23
N ALA A 183 3.34 1.83 7.89
CA ALA A 183 4.51 1.70 8.75
C ALA A 183 5.22 3.03 8.97
N GLU A 184 5.42 3.80 7.89
CA GLU A 184 6.03 5.13 7.94
C GLU A 184 5.17 6.11 8.75
N ALA A 185 3.86 6.14 8.49
CA ALA A 185 2.96 7.00 9.24
C ALA A 185 2.91 6.65 10.74
N LEU A 186 2.89 5.36 11.08
CA LEU A 186 2.98 4.94 12.49
C LEU A 186 4.31 5.36 13.12
N SER A 187 5.44 5.16 12.42
CA SER A 187 6.75 5.58 12.95
C SER A 187 6.78 7.07 13.27
N GLN A 188 6.17 7.90 12.43
CA GLN A 188 6.13 9.35 12.64
C GLN A 188 5.16 9.74 13.77
N LEU A 189 3.94 9.16 13.81
CA LEU A 189 2.94 9.44 14.85
C LEU A 189 3.37 8.97 16.24
N GLU A 190 3.96 7.78 16.32
CA GLU A 190 4.40 7.18 17.59
C GLU A 190 5.82 7.63 17.99
N LYS A 191 6.55 8.33 17.09
CA LYS A 191 7.96 8.73 17.24
C LYS A 191 8.88 7.54 17.54
N ASP A 192 8.64 6.41 16.86
CA ASP A 192 9.35 5.16 17.09
C ASP A 192 9.60 4.42 15.76
N ALA A 193 10.85 4.33 15.35
CA ALA A 193 11.28 3.71 14.10
C ALA A 193 10.99 2.21 14.02
N LYS A 194 10.73 1.55 15.16
CA LYS A 194 10.44 0.10 15.20
C LYS A 194 9.28 -0.30 14.29
N TYR A 195 8.29 0.58 14.08
CA TYR A 195 7.15 0.26 13.21
C TYR A 195 7.59 0.09 11.76
N THR A 196 8.44 0.97 11.24
CA THR A 196 9.01 0.80 9.89
C THR A 196 9.93 -0.40 9.85
N GLU A 197 10.84 -0.56 10.82
CA GLU A 197 11.83 -1.64 10.84
C GLU A 197 11.18 -3.03 10.89
N LEU A 198 10.17 -3.23 11.73
CA LEU A 198 9.58 -4.55 11.96
C LEU A 198 8.46 -4.88 10.97
N LEU A 199 7.60 -3.90 10.62
CA LEU A 199 6.49 -4.15 9.70
C LEU A 199 6.93 -4.36 8.26
N LEU A 200 8.11 -3.85 7.86
CA LEU A 200 8.61 -4.04 6.48
C LEU A 200 9.37 -5.37 6.29
N LYS A 201 9.80 -6.06 7.33
CA LYS A 201 10.49 -7.36 7.21
C LYS A 201 9.72 -8.38 6.37
N PRO A 202 8.39 -8.58 6.53
CA PRO A 202 7.61 -9.48 5.69
C PRO A 202 7.61 -9.08 4.21
N LEU A 203 7.63 -7.78 3.90
CA LEU A 203 7.70 -7.28 2.53
C LEU A 203 9.07 -7.57 1.91
N HIS A 204 10.15 -7.32 2.65
CA HIS A 204 11.51 -7.65 2.20
C HIS A 204 11.66 -9.16 1.94
N THR A 205 11.15 -9.98 2.84
CA THR A 205 11.15 -11.44 2.69
C THR A 205 10.33 -11.88 1.49
N LEU A 206 9.16 -11.28 1.26
CA LEU A 206 8.36 -11.53 0.06
C LEU A 206 9.15 -11.18 -1.21
N CYS A 207 9.77 -10.02 -1.27
CA CYS A 207 10.57 -9.60 -2.42
C CYS A 207 11.74 -10.56 -2.66
N LYS A 208 12.46 -10.94 -1.59
CA LYS A 208 13.55 -11.91 -1.68
C LYS A 208 13.09 -13.23 -2.31
N TYR A 209 12.03 -13.84 -1.78
CA TYR A 209 11.50 -15.10 -2.33
C TYR A 209 11.04 -14.97 -3.78
N GLN A 210 10.43 -13.87 -4.16
CA GLN A 210 10.02 -13.64 -5.55
C GLN A 210 11.23 -13.53 -6.49
N LEU A 211 12.28 -12.82 -6.09
CA LEU A 211 13.51 -12.70 -6.86
C LEU A 211 14.25 -14.04 -7.00
N GLU A 212 14.33 -14.82 -5.93
CA GLU A 212 14.93 -16.17 -5.93
C GLU A 212 14.16 -17.13 -6.85
N ASN A 213 12.89 -16.86 -7.12
CA ASN A 213 12.03 -17.65 -8.01
C ASN A 213 11.80 -16.98 -9.38
N GLY A 214 12.73 -16.17 -9.84
CA GLY A 214 12.74 -15.63 -11.22
C GLY A 214 11.95 -14.34 -11.43
N ALA A 215 11.42 -13.70 -10.37
CA ALA A 215 10.93 -12.34 -10.51
C ALA A 215 12.09 -11.38 -10.78
N VAL A 216 11.78 -10.26 -11.45
CA VAL A 216 12.75 -9.20 -11.74
C VAL A 216 12.41 -7.93 -10.97
N THR A 217 13.42 -7.13 -10.70
CA THR A 217 13.21 -5.79 -10.16
C THR A 217 12.53 -4.90 -11.18
N HIS A 218 11.56 -4.11 -10.74
CA HIS A 218 10.82 -3.20 -11.59
C HIS A 218 11.17 -1.74 -11.26
N GLN A 219 11.42 -0.98 -12.32
CA GLN A 219 11.50 0.47 -12.23
C GLN A 219 10.09 1.09 -12.27
N SER A 220 9.96 2.33 -11.79
CA SER A 220 8.70 3.06 -11.91
C SER A 220 8.34 3.30 -13.38
N LYS A 221 7.04 3.45 -13.66
CA LYS A 221 6.60 3.84 -15.02
C LYS A 221 7.17 5.19 -15.43
N GLU A 222 7.26 6.10 -14.48
CA GLU A 222 7.86 7.42 -14.68
C GLU A 222 9.33 7.30 -15.13
N PHE A 223 10.14 6.48 -14.44
CA PHE A 223 11.53 6.23 -14.81
C PHE A 223 11.62 5.63 -16.21
N LEU A 224 10.85 4.57 -16.49
CA LEU A 224 10.83 3.91 -17.81
C LEU A 224 10.43 4.86 -18.94
N LEU A 225 9.58 5.84 -18.66
CA LEU A 225 9.18 6.85 -19.63
C LEU A 225 10.27 7.91 -19.83
N LYS A 226 10.88 8.39 -18.75
CA LYS A 226 12.01 9.33 -18.81
C LYS A 226 13.19 8.73 -19.58
N THR A 227 13.47 7.45 -19.40
CA THR A 227 14.55 6.72 -20.08
C THR A 227 14.14 6.17 -21.46
N ARG A 228 12.90 6.38 -21.91
CA ARG A 228 12.35 5.86 -23.17
C ARG A 228 12.37 4.33 -23.30
N THR A 229 12.41 3.64 -22.17
CA THR A 229 12.43 2.15 -22.10
C THR A 229 11.06 1.55 -21.78
N TYR A 230 9.99 2.36 -21.73
CA TYR A 230 8.64 1.88 -21.45
C TYR A 230 8.11 0.99 -22.57
N PRO A 231 7.78 -0.30 -22.30
CA PRO A 231 7.54 -1.30 -23.34
C PRO A 231 6.17 -1.22 -24.03
N LYS A 232 5.31 -0.29 -23.62
CA LYS A 232 3.93 -0.15 -24.13
C LYS A 232 3.72 1.21 -24.76
N LEU A 233 2.78 1.28 -25.72
CA LEU A 233 2.31 2.57 -26.25
C LEU A 233 1.78 3.45 -25.12
N ILE A 234 2.19 4.69 -25.11
CA ILE A 234 1.78 5.69 -24.11
C ILE A 234 0.33 6.06 -24.36
N GLY A 235 -0.59 5.51 -23.57
CA GLY A 235 -2.01 5.89 -23.65
C GLY A 235 -2.26 7.30 -23.12
N LYS A 236 -3.36 7.93 -23.56
CA LYS A 236 -3.78 9.32 -23.21
C LYS A 236 -3.70 9.63 -21.72
N ARG A 237 -4.01 8.66 -20.86
CA ARG A 237 -4.00 8.80 -19.40
C ARG A 237 -2.59 8.93 -18.82
N LEU A 238 -1.63 8.18 -19.35
CA LEU A 238 -0.25 8.21 -18.93
C LEU A 238 0.44 9.48 -19.44
N SER A 239 0.12 9.92 -20.67
CA SER A 239 0.55 11.21 -21.22
C SER A 239 0.08 12.39 -20.36
N LYS A 240 -1.14 12.35 -19.83
CA LYS A 240 -1.67 13.39 -18.95
C LYS A 240 -0.92 13.43 -17.61
N LEU A 241 -0.60 12.25 -17.06
CA LEU A 241 0.17 12.15 -15.80
C LEU A 241 1.58 12.75 -15.95
N LEU A 242 2.22 12.54 -17.11
CA LEU A 242 3.55 13.08 -17.41
C LEU A 242 3.55 14.59 -17.57
N ARG A 243 2.50 15.16 -18.17
CA ARG A 243 2.36 16.61 -18.32
C ARG A 243 2.18 17.32 -16.99
N SER A 244 1.32 16.76 -16.09
CA SER A 244 1.12 17.34 -14.76
C SER A 244 2.40 17.30 -13.89
N THR A 245 3.26 16.29 -14.07
CA THR A 245 4.55 16.21 -13.35
C THR A 245 5.58 17.20 -13.91
N GLN A 246 5.50 17.54 -15.20
CA GLN A 246 6.36 18.57 -15.80
C GLN A 246 5.96 20.00 -15.40
N GLU A 247 4.67 20.27 -15.29
CA GLU A 247 4.14 21.57 -14.84
C GLU A 247 4.53 21.85 -13.38
N GLU A 248 4.48 20.84 -12.49
CA GLU A 248 4.92 20.97 -11.09
C GLU A 248 6.43 21.25 -10.93
N ILE A 249 7.26 20.83 -11.88
CA ILE A 249 8.73 21.05 -11.86
C ILE A 249 9.07 22.47 -12.38
N VAL A 250 8.26 23.03 -13.25
CA VAL A 250 8.49 24.38 -13.82
C VAL A 250 8.03 25.48 -12.85
N GLU A 251 7.02 25.23 -12.02
CA GLU A 251 6.56 26.18 -10.99
C GLU A 251 7.46 26.22 -9.74
N GLN A 252 8.42 25.29 -9.61
CA GLN A 252 9.40 25.23 -8.50
C GLN A 252 10.81 25.77 -8.86
N LYS A 253 10.97 26.39 -10.03
CA LYS A 253 12.18 27.14 -10.45
C LYS A 253 11.91 28.61 -10.48
#